data_f6e13edb77f8e8663b38ec8bd6d39342
#
_entry.id   f6e13edb77f8e8663b38ec8bd6d39342
#
_cell.length_a   1.000
_cell.length_b   1.000
_cell.length_c   1.000
_cell.angle_alpha   90.00
_cell.angle_beta   90.00
_cell.angle_gamma   90.00
#
_symmetry.space_group_name_H-M   'P 1'
#
loop_
_entity.id
_entity.type
_entity.pdbx_description
1 polymer ?
#
loop_
_entity_poly.entity_id
_entity_poly.type
_entity_poly.pdbx_seq_one_letter_code
_entity_poly.pdbx_strand_id
1 'polypeptide(L)'
;FAAVLVDNKGDKPSVKLSWKGVEDPLEPTATPTGYVVYYSVEGGQSGHRVVTAKEGTSIVMDIEPNAIYSFKVVATNEGGASFPSEELSVGTTADWQNNYTVLVMNGFDRISAPASFATPDTTRGGFANYLDGGVSYMNDYSFIGAQHEYRRHIPWMDDDAPGFGASYSDYESKVIAGNTFDYPRKHGKSIVKAGYNFVSASRSAVATGVVSLCDYPVVDMIMGKQVKTQMGRDGANKAKFEVFTPLLQKQITKYCQNGGRLLISGSYVASDIWDNMLDNEPSRPSHTGEVKNIVGKLQNTSNELKELLNTIYAEYNYVQKSNDSLGFDYYQYDEEAVRKITETIEQSNKYIDSIGSTLAVTNKDLKAFEKGTDGDERSKSFAEEVLKFRWMTHFASAAGKVKLAQNPLGVGYDEIPSGVYSFNTKPNSKVYAVESPDGLVPVGPNAWTVFRYADNNISAGVAYKGDDYRCVTLGFPIETLETEEQID
;
A
#
# COMPACT_ATOMS: atom_id res chain seq x y z
N PHE A 1 5.80 12.68 -15.09
CA PHE A 1 5.83 12.10 -16.43
C PHE A 1 4.39 11.94 -16.94
N ALA A 2 4.17 12.17 -18.21
CA ALA A 2 2.86 11.98 -18.85
C ALA A 2 3.05 11.43 -20.27
N ALA A 3 2.19 10.52 -20.66
CA ALA A 3 2.09 9.94 -22.00
C ALA A 3 0.63 10.08 -22.48
N VAL A 4 0.37 11.07 -23.33
CA VAL A 4 -0.98 11.44 -23.75
C VAL A 4 -1.11 11.44 -25.26
N LEU A 5 -2.28 11.09 -25.78
CA LEU A 5 -2.58 11.22 -27.21
C LEU A 5 -2.68 12.70 -27.60
N VAL A 6 -2.14 13.00 -28.76
CA VAL A 6 -2.24 14.32 -29.37
C VAL A 6 -3.38 14.28 -30.39
N ASP A 7 -4.22 15.30 -30.35
CA ASP A 7 -5.22 15.48 -31.40
C ASP A 7 -4.49 15.75 -32.72
N ASN A 8 -4.50 14.78 -33.58
CA ASN A 8 -3.97 14.89 -34.92
C ASN A 8 -5.00 14.39 -35.94
N LYS A 9 -4.97 14.96 -37.14
CA LYS A 9 -5.82 14.56 -38.27
C LYS A 9 -5.13 13.54 -39.17
N GLY A 10 -4.06 12.91 -38.68
CA GLY A 10 -3.29 11.93 -39.43
C GLY A 10 -3.93 10.54 -39.43
N ASP A 11 -3.41 9.66 -40.27
CA ASP A 11 -3.84 8.26 -40.37
C ASP A 11 -3.34 7.39 -39.20
N LYS A 12 -2.42 7.91 -38.38
CA LYS A 12 -1.86 7.23 -37.23
C LYS A 12 -2.02 8.08 -35.97
N PRO A 13 -2.28 7.46 -34.82
CA PRO A 13 -2.27 8.16 -33.54
C PRO A 13 -0.86 8.65 -33.20
N SER A 14 -0.77 9.81 -32.57
CA SER A 14 0.50 10.35 -32.06
C SER A 14 0.43 10.46 -30.55
N VAL A 15 1.49 10.10 -29.87
CA VAL A 15 1.64 10.27 -28.43
C VAL A 15 2.63 11.38 -28.11
N LYS A 16 2.25 12.26 -27.22
CA LYS A 16 3.15 13.24 -26.61
C LYS A 16 3.61 12.69 -25.27
N LEU A 17 4.91 12.52 -25.15
CA LEU A 17 5.58 12.24 -23.90
C LEU A 17 6.14 13.55 -23.34
N SER A 18 5.92 13.79 -22.05
CA SER A 18 6.46 14.97 -21.37
C SER A 18 6.91 14.59 -19.96
N TRP A 19 8.03 15.14 -19.54
CA TRP A 19 8.62 14.87 -18.23
C TRP A 19 9.17 16.14 -17.63
N LYS A 20 9.53 16.10 -16.36
CA LYS A 20 10.21 17.19 -15.68
C LYS A 20 11.70 16.87 -15.64
N GLY A 21 12.52 17.79 -16.09
CA GLY A 21 13.95 17.73 -15.85
C GLY A 21 14.21 17.85 -14.34
N VAL A 22 15.10 17.03 -13.83
CA VAL A 22 15.52 17.08 -12.42
C VAL A 22 16.98 17.49 -12.37
N GLU A 23 17.26 18.53 -11.62
CA GLU A 23 18.60 19.00 -11.30
C GLU A 23 18.84 18.78 -9.81
N ASP A 24 20.00 18.26 -9.46
CA ASP A 24 20.43 18.19 -8.08
C ASP A 24 21.18 19.47 -7.73
N PRO A 25 20.64 20.33 -6.85
CA PRO A 25 21.29 21.57 -6.47
C PRO A 25 22.61 21.36 -5.72
N LEU A 26 22.85 20.17 -5.18
CA LEU A 26 24.08 19.81 -4.48
C LEU A 26 25.14 19.22 -5.42
N GLU A 27 24.74 18.80 -6.63
CA GLU A 27 25.63 18.19 -7.62
C GLU A 27 25.35 18.77 -9.02
N PRO A 28 25.81 19.98 -9.31
CA PRO A 28 25.56 20.64 -10.60
C PRO A 28 26.15 19.88 -11.81
N THR A 29 27.14 19.01 -11.60
CA THR A 29 27.72 18.17 -12.66
C THR A 29 26.75 17.06 -13.09
N ALA A 30 25.74 16.76 -12.29
CA ALA A 30 24.69 15.81 -12.61
C ALA A 30 23.59 16.40 -13.54
N THR A 31 23.68 17.68 -13.91
CA THR A 31 22.69 18.32 -14.79
C THR A 31 22.56 17.56 -16.12
N PRO A 32 21.34 17.16 -16.52
CA PRO A 32 21.12 16.43 -17.76
C PRO A 32 21.49 17.26 -18.99
N THR A 33 22.23 16.68 -19.90
CA THR A 33 22.51 17.23 -21.23
C THR A 33 21.62 16.64 -22.31
N GLY A 34 20.91 15.56 -22.00
CA GLY A 34 19.97 14.89 -22.89
C GLY A 34 19.11 13.88 -22.14
N TYR A 35 18.23 13.27 -22.91
CA TYR A 35 17.31 12.23 -22.44
C TYR A 35 17.23 11.11 -23.47
N VAL A 36 17.02 9.88 -22.99
CA VAL A 36 16.69 8.73 -23.82
C VAL A 36 15.32 8.24 -23.44
N VAL A 37 14.40 8.24 -24.38
CA VAL A 37 13.06 7.69 -24.25
C VAL A 37 13.10 6.28 -24.78
N TYR A 38 12.96 5.30 -23.89
CA TYR A 38 12.79 3.90 -24.26
C TYR A 38 11.32 3.61 -24.46
N TYR A 39 10.99 2.81 -25.45
CA TYR A 39 9.64 2.33 -25.67
C TYR A 39 9.61 0.84 -26.01
N SER A 40 8.53 0.18 -25.66
CA SER A 40 8.23 -1.19 -26.05
C SER A 40 6.79 -1.27 -26.54
N VAL A 41 6.53 -2.18 -27.47
CA VAL A 41 5.20 -2.47 -27.98
C VAL A 41 4.77 -3.82 -27.43
N GLU A 42 3.56 -3.94 -26.94
CA GLU A 42 3.03 -5.21 -26.45
C GLU A 42 3.06 -6.28 -27.57
N GLY A 43 3.74 -7.41 -27.30
CA GLY A 43 3.94 -8.46 -28.30
C GLY A 43 4.82 -8.08 -29.50
N GLY A 44 5.48 -6.92 -29.47
CA GLY A 44 6.24 -6.35 -30.58
C GLY A 44 7.67 -6.00 -30.21
N GLN A 45 8.23 -5.05 -30.94
CA GLN A 45 9.61 -4.62 -30.80
C GLN A 45 9.77 -3.50 -29.76
N SER A 46 10.98 -3.41 -29.23
CA SER A 46 11.41 -2.29 -28.39
C SER A 46 12.34 -1.37 -29.15
N GLY A 47 12.40 -0.12 -28.77
CA GLY A 47 13.30 0.86 -29.36
C GLY A 47 13.56 2.03 -28.42
N HIS A 48 14.26 3.04 -28.93
CA HIS A 48 14.53 4.26 -28.19
C HIS A 48 14.56 5.50 -29.08
N ARG A 49 14.42 6.66 -28.48
CA ARG A 49 14.62 7.99 -29.08
C ARG A 49 15.50 8.82 -28.16
N VAL A 50 16.39 9.58 -28.74
CA VAL A 50 17.26 10.52 -28.03
C VAL A 50 16.70 11.91 -28.19
N VAL A 51 16.64 12.64 -27.09
CA VAL A 51 16.17 14.03 -27.02
C VAL A 51 17.28 14.83 -26.34
N THR A 52 17.80 15.85 -27.00
CA THR A 52 18.78 16.74 -26.37
C THR A 52 18.11 17.67 -25.36
N ALA A 53 18.81 18.07 -24.31
CA ALA A 53 18.26 19.01 -23.33
C ALA A 53 17.84 20.36 -23.96
N LYS A 54 18.46 20.73 -25.09
CA LYS A 54 18.10 21.93 -25.88
C LYS A 54 16.72 21.79 -26.57
N GLU A 55 16.32 20.56 -26.92
CA GLU A 55 15.00 20.26 -27.49
C GLU A 55 13.91 20.24 -26.41
N GLY A 56 14.32 20.21 -25.13
CA GLY A 56 13.42 20.29 -23.99
C GLY A 56 13.14 18.94 -23.34
N THR A 57 12.02 18.85 -22.66
CA THR A 57 11.57 17.69 -21.86
C THR A 57 10.27 17.10 -22.40
N SER A 58 10.13 17.07 -23.71
CA SER A 58 9.00 16.42 -24.38
C SER A 58 9.36 15.94 -25.79
N ILE A 59 8.61 14.96 -26.25
CA ILE A 59 8.69 14.44 -27.62
C ILE A 59 7.29 14.00 -28.08
N VAL A 60 7.03 14.16 -29.38
CA VAL A 60 5.87 13.58 -30.03
C VAL A 60 6.32 12.43 -30.94
N MET A 61 5.62 11.33 -30.86
CA MET A 61 5.92 10.12 -31.64
C MET A 61 4.64 9.56 -32.22
N ASP A 62 4.68 9.15 -33.50
CA ASP A 62 3.61 8.36 -34.09
C ASP A 62 3.68 6.94 -33.58
N ILE A 63 2.52 6.36 -33.32
CA ILE A 63 2.35 4.97 -32.88
C ILE A 63 1.39 4.25 -33.82
N GLU A 64 1.44 2.93 -33.82
CA GLU A 64 0.49 2.15 -34.61
C GLU A 64 -0.86 2.05 -33.88
N PRO A 65 -1.98 2.14 -34.59
CA PRO A 65 -3.29 1.89 -34.01
C PRO A 65 -3.43 0.42 -33.59
N ASN A 66 -4.36 0.12 -32.71
CA ASN A 66 -4.61 -1.21 -32.15
C ASN A 66 -3.37 -1.84 -31.50
N ALA A 67 -2.61 -1.01 -30.78
CA ALA A 67 -1.39 -1.43 -30.11
C ALA A 67 -1.25 -0.74 -28.75
N ILE A 68 -0.50 -1.36 -27.85
CA ILE A 68 -0.15 -0.81 -26.54
C ILE A 68 1.36 -0.55 -26.52
N TYR A 69 1.70 0.68 -26.21
CA TYR A 69 3.08 1.14 -26.04
C TYR A 69 3.37 1.48 -24.61
N SER A 70 4.53 1.06 -24.12
CA SER A 70 5.06 1.45 -22.81
C SER A 70 6.31 2.30 -22.98
N PHE A 71 6.50 3.28 -22.08
CA PHE A 71 7.56 4.28 -22.19
C PHE A 71 8.27 4.48 -20.86
N LYS A 72 9.60 4.67 -20.91
CA LYS A 72 10.46 5.10 -19.80
C LYS A 72 11.41 6.19 -20.29
N VAL A 73 11.75 7.12 -19.42
CA VAL A 73 12.69 8.19 -19.72
C VAL A 73 13.91 8.08 -18.83
N VAL A 74 15.08 8.21 -19.41
CA VAL A 74 16.37 8.23 -18.73
C VAL A 74 17.04 9.55 -19.04
N ALA A 75 17.54 10.24 -18.03
CA ALA A 75 18.36 11.42 -18.19
C ALA A 75 19.83 11.02 -18.45
N THR A 76 20.54 11.77 -19.26
CA THR A 76 21.93 11.49 -19.61
C THR A 76 22.80 12.74 -19.55
N ASN A 77 24.06 12.57 -19.19
CA ASN A 77 25.10 13.59 -19.28
C ASN A 77 26.44 12.91 -19.56
N GLU A 78 27.56 13.68 -19.48
CA GLU A 78 28.89 13.15 -19.68
C GLU A 78 29.33 12.12 -18.64
N GLY A 79 28.73 12.17 -17.44
CA GLY A 79 28.99 11.22 -16.35
C GLY A 79 28.28 9.90 -16.48
N GLY A 80 27.25 9.82 -17.36
CA GLY A 80 26.48 8.59 -17.54
C GLY A 80 24.98 8.80 -17.73
N ALA A 81 24.21 7.81 -17.27
CA ALA A 81 22.76 7.75 -17.39
C ALA A 81 22.11 7.61 -16.02
N SER A 82 21.00 8.28 -15.82
CA SER A 82 20.18 8.12 -14.63
C SER A 82 19.45 6.77 -14.63
N PHE A 83 18.88 6.44 -13.48
CA PHE A 83 17.84 5.43 -13.43
C PHE A 83 16.63 5.84 -14.28
N PRO A 84 15.87 4.90 -14.84
CA PRO A 84 14.69 5.22 -15.62
C PRO A 84 13.57 5.79 -14.75
N SER A 85 12.70 6.56 -15.39
CA SER A 85 11.41 6.97 -14.81
C SER A 85 10.52 5.76 -14.55
N GLU A 86 9.38 5.99 -13.91
CA GLU A 86 8.25 5.05 -13.93
C GLU A 86 7.88 4.66 -15.37
N GLU A 87 7.22 3.51 -15.51
CA GLU A 87 6.70 3.06 -16.80
C GLU A 87 5.29 3.59 -16.98
N LEU A 88 5.06 4.36 -18.05
CA LEU A 88 3.75 4.78 -18.48
C LEU A 88 3.40 4.14 -19.82
N SER A 89 2.11 3.94 -20.06
CA SER A 89 1.64 3.25 -21.26
C SER A 89 0.51 4.01 -21.95
N VAL A 90 0.40 3.82 -23.25
CA VAL A 90 -0.69 4.32 -24.08
C VAL A 90 -1.16 3.18 -24.95
N GLY A 91 -2.46 3.00 -25.03
CA GLY A 91 -3.06 2.00 -25.92
C GLY A 91 -4.19 2.59 -26.73
N THR A 92 -4.25 2.16 -27.98
CA THR A 92 -5.28 2.56 -28.91
C THR A 92 -6.00 1.36 -29.49
N THR A 93 -7.26 1.51 -29.77
CA THR A 93 -8.06 0.55 -30.52
C THR A 93 -7.89 0.71 -32.02
N ALA A 94 -8.43 -0.20 -32.82
CA ALA A 94 -8.46 -0.05 -34.28
C ALA A 94 -9.24 1.20 -34.72
N ASP A 95 -10.32 1.54 -34.01
CA ASP A 95 -11.15 2.73 -34.25
C ASP A 95 -10.82 3.87 -33.24
N TRP A 96 -9.54 4.14 -33.05
CA TRP A 96 -9.03 5.06 -32.05
C TRP A 96 -9.57 6.47 -32.18
N GLN A 97 -9.93 6.91 -33.37
CA GLN A 97 -10.44 8.27 -33.62
C GLN A 97 -11.84 8.48 -33.08
N ASN A 98 -12.66 7.42 -33.01
CA ASN A 98 -14.05 7.50 -32.58
C ASN A 98 -14.25 7.00 -31.13
N ASN A 99 -13.29 6.27 -30.60
CA ASN A 99 -13.41 5.70 -29.25
C ASN A 99 -12.95 6.68 -28.17
N TYR A 100 -13.65 6.67 -27.05
CA TYR A 100 -13.26 7.45 -25.89
C TYR A 100 -11.88 7.02 -25.36
N THR A 101 -11.19 7.98 -24.76
CA THR A 101 -9.89 7.77 -24.13
C THR A 101 -10.05 7.84 -22.61
N VAL A 102 -9.59 6.82 -21.93
CA VAL A 102 -9.52 6.71 -20.47
C VAL A 102 -8.16 7.21 -20.01
N LEU A 103 -8.11 8.00 -18.94
CA LEU A 103 -6.85 8.33 -18.29
C LEU A 103 -6.56 7.31 -17.19
N VAL A 104 -5.42 6.66 -17.27
CA VAL A 104 -4.86 5.83 -16.20
C VAL A 104 -3.83 6.66 -15.44
N MET A 105 -4.12 7.00 -14.20
CA MET A 105 -3.16 7.69 -13.32
C MET A 105 -2.34 6.67 -12.54
N ASN A 106 -1.04 6.64 -12.76
CA ASN A 106 -0.15 5.88 -11.90
C ASN A 106 0.06 6.62 -10.57
N GLY A 107 -0.69 6.22 -9.56
CA GLY A 107 -0.61 6.75 -8.19
C GLY A 107 0.32 5.97 -7.28
N PHE A 108 0.78 4.80 -7.71
CA PHE A 108 1.67 3.94 -6.96
C PHE A 108 3.13 4.23 -7.32
N ASP A 109 3.67 5.28 -6.71
CA ASP A 109 5.07 5.70 -6.83
C ASP A 109 5.89 5.45 -5.55
N ARG A 110 5.29 4.76 -4.57
CA ARG A 110 5.94 4.43 -3.31
C ARG A 110 7.04 3.41 -3.53
N ILE A 111 8.26 3.89 -3.36
CA ILE A 111 9.45 3.09 -3.23
C ILE A 111 10.13 3.60 -1.97
N SER A 112 10.19 2.83 -0.93
CA SER A 112 10.71 3.26 0.37
C SER A 112 11.66 2.24 0.95
N ALA A 113 12.64 2.71 1.71
CA ALA A 113 13.43 1.84 2.56
C ALA A 113 12.50 1.10 3.54
N PRO A 114 12.91 -0.09 4.00
CA PRO A 114 12.24 -0.76 5.09
C PRO A 114 12.12 0.16 6.30
N ALA A 115 11.01 0.08 7.02
CA ALA A 115 10.84 0.84 8.25
C ALA A 115 11.97 0.50 9.24
N SER A 116 12.62 1.50 9.76
CA SER A 116 13.65 1.34 10.78
C SER A 116 13.04 1.43 12.18
N PHE A 117 13.63 0.73 13.12
CA PHE A 117 13.29 0.84 14.52
C PHE A 117 14.55 0.95 15.37
N ALA A 118 14.43 1.61 16.51
CA ALA A 118 15.44 1.59 17.55
C ALA A 118 14.74 1.41 18.91
N THR A 119 15.36 0.66 19.83
CA THR A 119 14.86 0.59 21.20
C THR A 119 15.12 1.93 21.92
N PRO A 120 14.32 2.29 22.94
CA PRO A 120 14.48 3.56 23.64
C PRO A 120 15.88 3.76 24.26
N ASP A 121 16.54 2.66 24.62
CA ASP A 121 17.91 2.67 25.13
C ASP A 121 18.98 2.68 24.04
N THR A 122 18.57 2.73 22.76
CA THR A 122 19.43 2.70 21.58
C THR A 122 20.38 1.49 21.47
N THR A 123 20.18 0.47 22.32
CA THR A 123 21.02 -0.74 22.33
C THR A 123 20.71 -1.68 21.18
N ARG A 124 19.51 -1.57 20.63
CA ARG A 124 19.07 -2.39 19.49
C ARG A 124 18.40 -1.50 18.46
N GLY A 125 18.68 -1.77 17.22
CA GLY A 125 18.04 -1.12 16.08
C GLY A 125 18.07 -2.04 14.88
N GLY A 126 17.29 -1.71 13.88
CA GLY A 126 17.25 -2.50 12.66
C GLY A 126 16.16 -2.02 11.71
N PHE A 127 15.86 -2.87 10.74
CA PHE A 127 14.81 -2.63 9.75
C PHE A 127 13.73 -3.70 9.87
N ALA A 128 12.48 -3.28 9.70
CA ALA A 128 11.38 -4.23 9.61
C ALA A 128 11.48 -5.01 8.31
N ASN A 129 11.31 -6.32 8.37
CA ASN A 129 11.37 -7.19 7.20
C ASN A 129 10.00 -7.29 6.54
N TYR A 130 9.59 -6.21 5.85
CA TYR A 130 8.40 -6.23 5.02
C TYR A 130 8.78 -6.57 3.59
N LEU A 131 8.06 -7.49 3.00
CA LEU A 131 8.32 -7.94 1.65
C LEU A 131 8.09 -6.88 0.59
N ASP A 132 7.16 -5.96 0.84
CA ASP A 132 6.89 -4.84 -0.06
C ASP A 132 7.64 -3.56 0.31
N GLY A 133 7.91 -3.38 1.59
CA GLY A 133 8.68 -2.26 2.11
C GLY A 133 10.18 -2.48 2.01
N GLY A 134 10.59 -3.65 1.50
CA GLY A 134 12.00 -4.03 1.39
C GLY A 134 12.78 -3.36 0.28
N VAL A 135 12.14 -2.60 -0.57
CA VAL A 135 12.83 -1.79 -1.57
C VAL A 135 13.55 -0.67 -0.84
N SER A 136 14.82 -0.90 -0.58
CA SER A 136 15.61 -0.05 0.29
C SER A 136 16.07 1.23 -0.40
N TYR A 137 15.83 1.38 -1.67
CA TYR A 137 16.26 2.52 -2.40
C TYR A 137 15.31 2.83 -3.49
N MET A 138 14.71 3.88 -3.21
CA MET A 138 13.77 4.52 -4.02
C MET A 138 14.16 4.78 -5.41
N ASN A 139 15.38 5.11 -5.54
CA ASN A 139 15.89 5.55 -6.81
C ASN A 139 16.31 4.38 -7.68
N ASP A 140 16.24 3.21 -7.10
CA ASP A 140 16.79 2.00 -7.71
C ASP A 140 15.72 1.08 -8.26
N TYR A 141 14.55 1.58 -8.53
CA TYR A 141 13.63 0.80 -9.32
C TYR A 141 14.06 0.64 -10.78
N SER A 142 15.08 1.33 -11.17
CA SER A 142 15.87 0.94 -12.33
C SER A 142 16.39 -0.48 -12.20
N PHE A 143 16.62 -0.91 -11.00
CA PHE A 143 16.93 -2.27 -10.64
C PHE A 143 15.69 -3.09 -10.34
N ILE A 144 14.65 -2.93 -11.09
CA ILE A 144 13.45 -3.76 -10.98
C ILE A 144 13.79 -5.25 -10.99
N GLY A 145 14.93 -5.63 -11.50
CA GLY A 145 15.46 -6.96 -11.42
C GLY A 145 16.60 -7.16 -10.42
N ALA A 146 17.02 -6.14 -9.70
CA ALA A 146 18.23 -6.17 -8.91
C ALA A 146 18.06 -5.51 -7.54
N GLN A 147 17.04 -5.91 -6.83
CA GLN A 147 16.78 -5.41 -5.50
C GLN A 147 17.54 -6.20 -4.45
N HIS A 148 18.00 -5.53 -3.41
CA HIS A 148 18.61 -6.16 -2.25
C HIS A 148 17.55 -6.42 -1.19
N GLU A 149 17.49 -7.64 -0.70
CA GLU A 149 16.67 -8.03 0.43
C GLU A 149 17.49 -8.03 1.71
N TYR A 150 17.05 -7.29 2.70
CA TYR A 150 17.67 -7.29 4.02
C TYR A 150 16.98 -8.33 4.90
N ARG A 151 17.74 -9.33 5.35
CA ARG A 151 17.24 -10.40 6.21
C ARG A 151 17.84 -10.31 7.59
N ARG A 152 16.97 -10.19 8.58
CA ARG A 152 17.36 -10.03 9.98
C ARG A 152 18.15 -11.20 10.57
N HIS A 153 17.90 -12.41 10.09
CA HIS A 153 18.50 -13.63 10.60
C HIS A 153 19.86 -13.96 9.99
N ILE A 154 20.30 -13.18 9.02
CA ILE A 154 21.59 -13.38 8.39
C ILE A 154 22.69 -12.77 9.25
N PRO A 155 23.76 -13.50 9.48
CA PRO A 155 24.87 -12.99 10.26
C PRO A 155 25.42 -11.66 9.67
N TRP A 156 25.58 -10.71 10.54
CA TRP A 156 26.18 -9.40 10.25
C TRP A 156 27.59 -9.46 9.63
N MET A 157 28.31 -10.55 9.84
CA MET A 157 29.75 -10.67 9.64
C MET A 157 30.16 -11.20 8.26
N ASP A 158 29.26 -11.24 7.33
CA ASP A 158 29.61 -11.63 5.98
C ASP A 158 30.18 -10.39 5.25
N ASP A 159 31.33 -10.54 4.62
CA ASP A 159 32.03 -9.47 3.90
C ASP A 159 31.15 -8.89 2.77
N ASP A 160 30.17 -9.66 2.30
CA ASP A 160 29.20 -9.27 1.29
C ASP A 160 27.98 -8.56 1.88
N ALA A 161 27.92 -8.38 3.18
CA ALA A 161 26.74 -7.81 3.85
C ALA A 161 26.91 -6.29 4.07
N PRO A 162 26.07 -5.45 3.48
CA PRO A 162 26.17 -3.98 3.59
C PRO A 162 25.69 -3.42 4.92
N GLY A 163 25.67 -4.17 6.00
CA GLY A 163 25.32 -3.68 7.32
C GLY A 163 24.40 -4.59 8.09
N PHE A 164 23.74 -4.04 9.11
CA PHE A 164 22.88 -4.80 9.99
C PHE A 164 21.71 -5.42 9.22
N GLY A 165 21.61 -6.72 9.26
CA GLY A 165 20.55 -7.44 8.56
C GLY A 165 20.91 -7.88 7.15
N ALA A 166 22.19 -7.95 6.80
CA ALA A 166 22.75 -8.47 5.56
C ALA A 166 21.89 -8.35 4.30
N SER A 167 22.49 -7.81 3.24
CA SER A 167 21.91 -7.85 1.90
C SER A 167 22.04 -9.25 1.33
N TYR A 168 20.99 -9.74 0.70
CA TYR A 168 21.03 -11.01 -0.01
C TYR A 168 21.36 -10.80 -1.46
N SER A 169 22.59 -11.04 -1.84
CA SER A 169 23.03 -10.97 -3.23
C SER A 169 22.33 -11.96 -4.16
N ASP A 170 21.69 -12.99 -3.63
CA ASP A 170 20.90 -13.96 -4.39
C ASP A 170 19.75 -13.34 -5.19
N TYR A 171 19.29 -12.17 -4.77
CA TYR A 171 18.24 -11.42 -5.46
C TYR A 171 18.78 -10.32 -6.38
N GLU A 172 20.07 -10.13 -6.40
CA GLU A 172 20.70 -9.26 -7.38
C GLU A 172 20.35 -9.75 -8.79
N SER A 173 19.88 -8.87 -9.64
CA SER A 173 19.35 -9.17 -10.99
C SER A 173 18.01 -9.91 -11.03
N LYS A 174 17.32 -10.09 -9.89
CA LYS A 174 15.97 -10.68 -9.84
C LYS A 174 14.96 -9.68 -9.32
N VAL A 175 13.77 -9.71 -9.89
CA VAL A 175 12.66 -8.93 -9.32
C VAL A 175 12.31 -9.49 -7.96
N ILE A 176 12.47 -8.69 -6.93
CA ILE A 176 12.02 -9.06 -5.60
C ILE A 176 10.53 -8.82 -5.51
N ALA A 177 9.87 -9.83 -5.03
CA ALA A 177 8.50 -9.84 -4.54
C ALA A 177 7.60 -8.80 -5.18
N GLY A 178 7.51 -8.87 -6.49
CA GLY A 178 6.30 -8.49 -7.15
C GLY A 178 6.10 -7.06 -7.58
N ASN A 179 7.01 -6.15 -7.36
CA ASN A 179 6.80 -4.82 -7.92
C ASN A 179 7.39 -4.72 -9.34
N THR A 180 6.52 -4.88 -10.34
CA THR A 180 6.91 -4.84 -11.77
C THR A 180 6.79 -3.44 -12.37
N PHE A 181 6.14 -2.49 -11.69
CA PHE A 181 5.95 -1.09 -12.10
C PHE A 181 5.32 -0.87 -13.49
N ASP A 182 4.66 -1.87 -14.02
CA ASP A 182 4.00 -1.83 -15.34
C ASP A 182 2.46 -1.76 -15.24
N TYR A 183 1.94 -1.26 -14.14
CA TYR A 183 0.52 -1.29 -13.83
C TYR A 183 -0.35 -0.51 -14.81
N PRO A 184 0.06 0.66 -15.34
CA PRO A 184 -0.71 1.32 -16.39
C PRO A 184 -0.92 0.46 -17.64
N ARG A 185 0.03 -0.41 -17.96
CA ARG A 185 -0.11 -1.37 -19.04
C ARG A 185 -1.10 -2.47 -18.70
N LYS A 186 -1.07 -2.98 -17.46
CA LYS A 186 -1.99 -4.04 -17.00
C LYS A 186 -3.44 -3.58 -17.06
N HIS A 187 -3.76 -2.43 -16.46
CA HIS A 187 -5.10 -1.83 -16.54
C HIS A 187 -5.47 -1.47 -17.98
N GLY A 188 -4.51 -0.91 -18.70
CA GLY A 188 -4.71 -0.48 -20.09
C GLY A 188 -5.07 -1.62 -21.05
N LYS A 189 -4.57 -2.83 -20.84
CA LYS A 189 -4.96 -4.02 -21.61
C LYS A 189 -6.47 -4.26 -21.53
N SER A 190 -7.02 -4.26 -20.33
CA SER A 190 -8.45 -4.46 -20.09
C SER A 190 -9.27 -3.32 -20.68
N ILE A 191 -8.79 -2.07 -20.58
CA ILE A 191 -9.45 -0.91 -21.18
C ILE A 191 -9.51 -1.03 -22.71
N VAL A 192 -8.40 -1.43 -23.36
CA VAL A 192 -8.38 -1.63 -24.84
C VAL A 192 -9.28 -2.80 -25.25
N LYS A 193 -9.28 -3.88 -24.47
CA LYS A 193 -10.16 -5.03 -24.70
C LYS A 193 -11.65 -4.66 -24.58
N ALA A 194 -11.98 -3.74 -23.68
CA ALA A 194 -13.31 -3.16 -23.55
C ALA A 194 -13.67 -2.16 -24.68
N GLY A 195 -12.78 -1.90 -25.62
CA GLY A 195 -13.01 -1.05 -26.80
C GLY A 195 -12.70 0.42 -26.59
N TYR A 196 -11.92 0.79 -25.57
CA TYR A 196 -11.53 2.17 -25.30
C TYR A 196 -10.04 2.39 -25.53
N ASN A 197 -9.67 3.60 -25.91
CA ASN A 197 -8.27 4.01 -25.86
C ASN A 197 -7.88 4.31 -24.40
N PHE A 198 -6.59 4.26 -24.08
CA PHE A 198 -6.12 4.81 -22.83
C PHE A 198 -4.79 5.57 -22.98
N VAL A 199 -4.59 6.49 -22.08
CA VAL A 199 -3.34 7.23 -21.87
C VAL A 199 -2.97 7.12 -20.40
N SER A 200 -1.73 7.45 -20.07
CA SER A 200 -1.33 7.42 -18.65
C SER A 200 -0.51 8.64 -18.24
N ALA A 201 -0.59 8.95 -16.95
CA ALA A 201 0.14 10.04 -16.33
C ALA A 201 0.56 9.67 -14.91
N SER A 202 1.68 10.21 -14.47
CA SER A 202 2.10 10.09 -13.09
C SER A 202 1.17 10.88 -12.15
N ARG A 203 1.10 10.46 -10.91
CA ARG A 203 0.38 11.19 -9.85
C ARG A 203 0.82 12.65 -9.76
N SER A 204 2.12 12.91 -9.89
CA SER A 204 2.65 14.27 -9.83
C SER A 204 2.19 15.16 -11.01
N ALA A 205 2.10 14.59 -12.22
CA ALA A 205 1.62 15.32 -13.38
C ALA A 205 0.13 15.71 -13.23
N VAL A 206 -0.68 14.82 -12.67
CA VAL A 206 -2.09 15.10 -12.36
C VAL A 206 -2.23 16.10 -11.22
N ALA A 207 -1.55 15.88 -10.09
CA ALA A 207 -1.65 16.73 -8.91
C ALA A 207 -1.24 18.18 -9.20
N THR A 208 -0.23 18.38 -10.05
CA THR A 208 0.23 19.73 -10.46
C THR A 208 -0.56 20.34 -11.61
N GLY A 209 -1.50 19.59 -12.19
CA GLY A 209 -2.36 20.06 -13.27
C GLY A 209 -1.68 20.09 -14.65
N VAL A 210 -0.55 19.43 -14.83
CA VAL A 210 0.08 19.20 -16.14
C VAL A 210 -0.82 18.36 -17.03
N VAL A 211 -1.50 17.36 -16.41
CA VAL A 211 -2.58 16.60 -17.03
C VAL A 211 -3.86 16.88 -16.26
N SER A 212 -4.88 17.37 -16.97
CA SER A 212 -6.19 17.65 -16.40
C SER A 212 -7.07 16.41 -16.42
N LEU A 213 -7.63 16.03 -15.27
CA LEU A 213 -8.61 14.94 -15.20
C LEU A 213 -9.86 15.25 -16.01
N CYS A 214 -10.25 16.53 -16.11
CA CYS A 214 -11.45 16.99 -16.79
C CYS A 214 -11.41 16.79 -18.31
N ASP A 215 -10.25 16.49 -18.88
CA ASP A 215 -10.10 16.24 -20.32
C ASP A 215 -10.53 14.79 -20.69
N TYR A 216 -10.84 13.97 -19.68
CA TYR A 216 -11.15 12.55 -19.87
C TYR A 216 -12.50 12.18 -19.26
N PRO A 217 -13.35 11.43 -20.00
CA PRO A 217 -14.67 11.02 -19.51
C PRO A 217 -14.61 10.00 -18.37
N VAL A 218 -13.52 9.24 -18.32
CA VAL A 218 -13.27 8.22 -17.28
C VAL A 218 -11.81 8.31 -16.84
N VAL A 219 -11.59 8.20 -15.55
CA VAL A 219 -10.25 8.17 -14.92
C VAL A 219 -10.14 6.93 -14.06
N ASP A 220 -9.07 6.18 -14.25
CA ASP A 220 -8.66 5.04 -13.45
C ASP A 220 -7.40 5.41 -12.66
N MET A 221 -7.48 5.36 -11.33
CA MET A 221 -6.40 5.71 -10.42
C MET A 221 -5.84 4.47 -9.73
N ILE A 222 -4.64 4.10 -10.11
CA ILE A 222 -3.91 2.99 -9.53
C ILE A 222 -3.18 3.50 -8.29
N MET A 223 -3.67 3.15 -7.10
CA MET A 223 -3.01 3.52 -5.84
C MET A 223 -2.15 2.40 -5.28
N GLY A 224 -2.37 1.17 -5.71
CA GLY A 224 -1.56 0.02 -5.34
C GLY A 224 -1.35 -0.11 -3.83
N LYS A 225 -0.09 -0.05 -3.41
CA LYS A 225 0.32 -0.01 -2.01
C LYS A 225 0.85 1.37 -1.60
N GLN A 226 0.36 2.42 -2.24
CA GLN A 226 0.67 3.79 -1.85
C GLN A 226 0.23 4.03 -0.42
N VAL A 227 1.14 4.47 0.41
CA VAL A 227 0.88 4.79 1.82
C VAL A 227 1.88 5.83 2.29
N LYS A 228 1.42 6.79 3.04
CA LYS A 228 2.24 7.82 3.67
C LYS A 228 3.36 7.17 4.45
N THR A 229 4.58 7.48 4.12
CA THR A 229 5.79 6.87 4.68
C THR A 229 6.69 7.93 5.29
N GLN A 230 7.03 7.75 6.55
CA GLN A 230 7.97 8.61 7.24
C GLN A 230 9.38 8.42 6.69
N MET A 231 10.00 9.52 6.32
CA MET A 231 11.34 9.49 5.75
C MET A 231 12.37 9.95 6.78
N GLY A 232 13.51 9.25 6.79
CA GLY A 232 14.60 9.56 7.69
C GLY A 232 14.41 8.98 9.09
N ARG A 233 15.46 9.11 9.89
CA ARG A 233 15.48 8.61 11.25
C ARG A 233 14.65 9.55 12.14
N ASP A 234 13.83 8.96 13.00
CA ASP A 234 13.02 9.68 13.99
C ASP A 234 12.13 10.80 13.41
N GLY A 235 11.66 10.63 12.17
CA GLY A 235 10.82 11.63 11.55
C GLY A 235 11.54 12.91 11.13
N ALA A 236 12.87 12.88 11.01
CA ALA A 236 13.67 14.04 10.64
C ALA A 236 13.33 14.62 9.28
N ASN A 237 12.80 13.79 8.37
CA ASN A 237 12.40 14.22 7.05
C ASN A 237 10.89 14.22 6.89
N LYS A 238 10.42 15.07 5.98
CA LYS A 238 8.99 15.15 5.67
C LYS A 238 8.49 13.80 5.13
N ALA A 239 7.33 13.36 5.61
CA ALA A 239 6.66 12.18 5.11
C ALA A 239 6.38 12.30 3.60
N LYS A 240 6.45 11.17 2.90
CA LYS A 240 6.19 11.04 1.46
C LYS A 240 5.14 9.97 1.21
N PHE A 241 4.72 9.87 -0.04
CA PHE A 241 3.85 8.81 -0.56
C PHE A 241 2.42 8.78 0.02
N GLU A 242 1.95 9.89 0.59
CA GLU A 242 0.55 10.06 0.97
C GLU A 242 -0.37 9.71 -0.21
N VAL A 243 -1.40 8.92 0.03
CA VAL A 243 -2.32 8.46 -1.04
C VAL A 243 -3.02 9.65 -1.70
N PHE A 244 -3.65 10.49 -0.91
CA PHE A 244 -4.38 11.66 -1.40
C PHE A 244 -3.74 12.97 -0.92
N THR A 245 -2.70 13.42 -1.61
CA THR A 245 -2.11 14.73 -1.31
C THR A 245 -3.12 15.86 -1.49
N PRO A 246 -2.98 17.01 -0.78
CA PRO A 246 -3.89 18.13 -0.91
C PRO A 246 -4.13 18.61 -2.35
N LEU A 247 -3.08 18.59 -3.17
CA LEU A 247 -3.19 18.96 -4.58
C LEU A 247 -3.99 17.93 -5.36
N LEU A 248 -3.79 16.65 -5.11
CA LEU A 248 -4.55 15.58 -5.76
C LEU A 248 -6.02 15.62 -5.34
N GLN A 249 -6.33 15.80 -4.05
CA GLN A 249 -7.70 16.00 -3.56
C GLN A 249 -8.42 17.12 -4.31
N LYS A 250 -7.72 18.24 -4.52
CA LYS A 250 -8.26 19.37 -5.28
C LYS A 250 -8.62 19.01 -6.72
N GLN A 251 -7.74 18.26 -7.41
CA GLN A 251 -8.00 17.84 -8.79
C GLN A 251 -9.16 16.84 -8.87
N ILE A 252 -9.21 15.87 -7.95
CA ILE A 252 -10.31 14.88 -7.88
C ILE A 252 -11.63 15.60 -7.60
N THR A 253 -11.67 16.49 -6.61
CA THR A 253 -12.88 17.26 -6.28
C THR A 253 -13.39 18.03 -7.48
N LYS A 254 -12.49 18.76 -8.17
CA LYS A 254 -12.83 19.48 -9.39
C LYS A 254 -13.37 18.54 -10.47
N TYR A 255 -12.76 17.39 -10.66
CA TYR A 255 -13.19 16.39 -11.64
C TYR A 255 -14.60 15.85 -11.34
N CYS A 256 -14.86 15.48 -10.10
CA CYS A 256 -16.18 15.04 -9.67
C CYS A 256 -17.26 16.12 -9.86
N GLN A 257 -16.96 17.37 -9.47
CA GLN A 257 -17.86 18.51 -9.68
C GLN A 257 -18.18 18.80 -11.16
N ASN A 258 -17.33 18.35 -12.08
CA ASN A 258 -17.54 18.47 -13.53
C ASN A 258 -18.13 17.20 -14.18
N GLY A 259 -18.73 16.31 -13.41
CA GLY A 259 -19.41 15.13 -13.95
C GLY A 259 -18.52 13.93 -14.21
N GLY A 260 -17.37 13.87 -13.56
CA GLY A 260 -16.36 12.83 -13.75
C GLY A 260 -16.83 11.42 -13.39
N ARG A 261 -16.17 10.44 -13.97
CA ARG A 261 -16.34 9.01 -13.65
C ARG A 261 -15.02 8.46 -13.20
N LEU A 262 -14.93 8.08 -11.92
CA LEU A 262 -13.68 7.79 -11.23
C LEU A 262 -13.67 6.35 -10.72
N LEU A 263 -12.61 5.62 -11.04
CA LEU A 263 -12.24 4.36 -10.41
C LEU A 263 -10.96 4.57 -9.62
N ILE A 264 -10.92 4.12 -8.38
CA ILE A 264 -9.75 4.14 -7.50
C ILE A 264 -9.56 2.74 -6.94
N SER A 265 -8.33 2.22 -6.98
CA SER A 265 -8.00 0.93 -6.38
C SER A 265 -6.68 0.98 -5.62
N GLY A 266 -6.64 0.40 -4.43
CA GLY A 266 -5.42 0.34 -3.61
C GLY A 266 -5.65 -0.16 -2.20
N SER A 267 -4.60 -0.69 -1.58
CA SER A 267 -4.67 -1.31 -0.25
C SER A 267 -4.92 -0.31 0.87
N TYR A 268 -4.37 0.90 0.76
CA TYR A 268 -4.35 1.89 1.85
C TYR A 268 -5.16 3.14 1.52
N VAL A 269 -6.15 3.04 0.64
CA VAL A 269 -6.93 4.19 0.17
C VAL A 269 -7.74 4.88 1.27
N ALA A 270 -8.04 4.19 2.34
CA ALA A 270 -8.76 4.73 3.48
C ALA A 270 -7.87 4.82 4.72
N SER A 271 -7.12 3.79 5.02
CA SER A 271 -6.28 3.74 6.20
C SER A 271 -5.22 4.83 6.22
N ASP A 272 -4.67 5.21 5.10
CA ASP A 272 -3.74 6.35 4.98
C ASP A 272 -4.34 7.68 5.48
N ILE A 273 -5.68 7.79 5.49
CA ILE A 273 -6.40 8.98 5.96
C ILE A 273 -6.71 8.89 7.45
N TRP A 274 -7.19 7.73 7.91
CA TRP A 274 -7.71 7.54 9.27
C TRP A 274 -6.73 6.93 10.23
N ASP A 275 -5.85 6.08 9.70
CA ASP A 275 -4.85 5.38 10.48
C ASP A 275 -3.48 5.78 9.99
N ASN A 276 -2.96 6.80 10.62
CA ASN A 276 -1.63 7.27 10.30
C ASN A 276 -0.60 6.27 10.82
N MET A 277 -0.32 5.22 10.04
CA MET A 277 0.69 4.19 10.33
C MET A 277 2.09 4.75 10.61
N LEU A 278 2.21 6.08 10.65
CA LEU A 278 3.47 6.78 10.74
C LEU A 278 3.80 7.34 12.10
N ASP A 279 2.92 7.28 13.06
CA ASP A 279 3.26 7.75 14.39
C ASP A 279 4.30 6.83 15.01
N ASN A 280 5.55 7.10 14.64
CA ASN A 280 6.81 6.71 15.31
C ASN A 280 6.93 5.28 15.86
N GLU A 281 6.00 4.40 15.59
CA GLU A 281 6.16 2.99 15.91
C GLU A 281 6.27 2.18 14.62
N PRO A 282 7.31 1.35 14.51
CA PRO A 282 7.44 0.47 13.38
C PRO A 282 6.20 -0.40 13.32
N SER A 283 5.31 -0.05 12.39
CA SER A 283 4.25 -0.90 11.87
C SER A 283 3.59 -1.80 12.90
N ARG A 284 2.78 -1.22 13.75
CA ARG A 284 1.67 -2.01 14.27
C ARG A 284 0.61 -2.06 13.18
N PRO A 285 0.25 -3.25 12.70
CA PRO A 285 -0.96 -3.36 11.95
C PRO A 285 -2.08 -2.85 12.83
N SER A 286 -2.64 -1.72 12.50
CA SER A 286 -3.80 -1.19 13.18
C SER A 286 -5.02 -1.98 12.71
N HIS A 287 -5.23 -3.07 13.36
CA HIS A 287 -6.27 -4.01 13.04
C HIS A 287 -7.30 -3.98 14.16
N THR A 288 -8.24 -3.08 14.08
CA THR A 288 -9.23 -2.88 15.16
C THR A 288 -9.90 -4.21 15.58
N GLY A 289 -10.23 -5.06 14.62
CA GLY A 289 -10.83 -6.36 14.90
C GLY A 289 -9.87 -7.36 15.52
N GLU A 290 -8.65 -7.48 14.98
CA GLU A 290 -7.61 -8.36 15.53
C GLU A 290 -7.06 -7.86 16.85
N VAL A 291 -6.83 -6.56 16.96
CA VAL A 291 -6.41 -5.95 18.22
C VAL A 291 -7.45 -6.20 19.31
N LYS A 292 -8.74 -6.01 19.04
CA LYS A 292 -9.83 -6.36 19.98
C LYS A 292 -9.80 -7.84 20.35
N ASN A 293 -9.58 -8.72 19.39
CA ASN A 293 -9.50 -10.16 19.63
C ASN A 293 -8.27 -10.55 20.45
N ILE A 294 -7.11 -9.96 20.13
CA ILE A 294 -5.85 -10.16 20.89
C ILE A 294 -5.99 -9.62 22.30
N VAL A 295 -6.53 -8.42 22.47
CA VAL A 295 -6.81 -7.82 23.79
C VAL A 295 -7.74 -8.72 24.60
N GLY A 296 -8.81 -9.22 23.99
CA GLY A 296 -9.74 -10.13 24.65
C GLY A 296 -9.07 -11.44 25.09
N LYS A 297 -8.24 -12.04 24.24
CA LYS A 297 -7.48 -13.25 24.56
C LYS A 297 -6.49 -13.01 25.69
N LEU A 298 -5.70 -11.92 25.63
CA LEU A 298 -4.75 -11.55 26.66
C LEU A 298 -5.44 -11.31 28.01
N GLN A 299 -6.61 -10.66 28.00
CA GLN A 299 -7.39 -10.40 29.20
C GLN A 299 -7.92 -11.67 29.84
N ASN A 300 -8.42 -12.62 29.03
CA ASN A 300 -8.85 -13.92 29.53
C ASN A 300 -7.70 -14.72 30.12
N THR A 301 -6.56 -14.78 29.44
CA THR A 301 -5.35 -15.46 29.95
C THR A 301 -4.87 -14.83 31.25
N SER A 302 -4.87 -13.50 31.36
CA SER A 302 -4.52 -12.77 32.59
C SER A 302 -5.47 -13.12 33.75
N ASN A 303 -6.77 -13.23 33.50
CA ASN A 303 -7.75 -13.59 34.52
C ASN A 303 -7.58 -15.04 34.98
N GLU A 304 -7.38 -15.96 34.05
CA GLU A 304 -7.11 -17.38 34.36
C GLU A 304 -5.85 -17.55 35.21
N LEU A 305 -4.77 -16.82 34.87
CA LEU A 305 -3.54 -16.83 35.68
C LEU A 305 -3.76 -16.26 37.09
N LYS A 306 -4.55 -15.21 37.24
CA LYS A 306 -4.89 -14.65 38.55
C LYS A 306 -5.70 -15.61 39.42
N GLU A 307 -6.67 -16.31 38.83
CA GLU A 307 -7.47 -17.32 39.53
C GLU A 307 -6.60 -18.50 39.99
N LEU A 308 -5.68 -18.96 39.12
CA LEU A 308 -4.75 -20.03 39.45
C LEU A 308 -3.83 -19.60 40.61
N LEU A 309 -3.27 -18.39 40.56
CA LEU A 309 -2.45 -17.87 41.63
C LEU A 309 -3.21 -17.75 42.98
N ASN A 310 -4.47 -17.27 42.93
CA ASN A 310 -5.30 -17.19 44.12
C ASN A 310 -5.52 -18.57 44.77
N THR A 311 -5.74 -19.60 43.91
CA THR A 311 -5.88 -20.98 44.38
C THR A 311 -4.62 -21.47 45.02
N ILE A 312 -3.45 -21.25 44.41
CA ILE A 312 -2.14 -21.66 44.97
C ILE A 312 -1.90 -20.94 46.27
N TYR A 313 -2.16 -19.65 46.40
CA TYR A 313 -2.02 -18.91 47.65
C TYR A 313 -2.97 -19.39 48.75
N ALA A 314 -4.21 -19.73 48.38
CA ALA A 314 -5.18 -20.26 49.36
C ALA A 314 -4.73 -21.62 49.91
N GLU A 315 -4.22 -22.52 49.08
CA GLU A 315 -3.69 -23.80 49.48
C GLU A 315 -2.41 -23.66 50.34
N TYR A 316 -1.50 -22.80 49.94
CA TYR A 316 -0.29 -22.50 50.71
C TYR A 316 -0.63 -21.97 52.11
N ASN A 317 -1.49 -20.99 52.20
CA ASN A 317 -1.93 -20.39 53.48
C ASN A 317 -2.69 -21.39 54.35
N TYR A 318 -3.45 -22.31 53.74
CA TYR A 318 -4.14 -23.37 54.49
C TYR A 318 -3.16 -24.36 55.12
N VAL A 319 -2.15 -24.80 54.38
CA VAL A 319 -1.10 -25.72 54.88
C VAL A 319 -0.33 -25.08 56.01
N GLN A 320 0.08 -23.80 55.85
CA GLN A 320 0.80 -23.06 56.93
C GLN A 320 -0.03 -22.93 58.20
N LYS A 321 -1.28 -22.51 58.10
CA LYS A 321 -2.18 -22.40 59.30
C LYS A 321 -2.45 -23.74 59.96
N SER A 322 -2.53 -24.82 59.19
CA SER A 322 -2.73 -26.15 59.74
C SER A 322 -1.52 -26.63 60.52
N ASN A 323 -0.32 -26.32 60.06
CA ASN A 323 0.90 -26.66 60.78
C ASN A 323 1.10 -25.84 62.06
N ASP A 324 0.84 -24.55 62.01
CA ASP A 324 0.91 -23.66 63.18
C ASP A 324 -0.10 -24.03 64.28
N SER A 325 -1.28 -24.55 63.93
CA SER A 325 -2.34 -24.89 64.85
C SER A 325 -2.17 -26.25 65.53
N LEU A 326 -1.42 -27.20 64.96
CA LEU A 326 -1.27 -28.55 65.48
C LEU A 326 -0.08 -28.76 66.39
N GLY A 327 0.89 -27.81 66.46
CA GLY A 327 2.00 -27.86 67.41
C GLY A 327 2.95 -29.08 67.23
N PHE A 328 2.88 -29.79 66.17
CA PHE A 328 3.70 -30.91 65.82
C PHE A 328 4.35 -30.72 64.44
N ASP A 329 5.66 -30.87 64.35
CA ASP A 329 6.43 -30.95 63.10
C ASP A 329 6.06 -32.23 62.33
N TYR A 330 4.81 -32.40 61.96
CA TYR A 330 4.37 -33.64 61.29
C TYR A 330 4.60 -33.64 59.81
N TYR A 331 4.95 -32.50 59.20
CA TYR A 331 5.45 -32.45 57.86
C TYR A 331 6.77 -31.71 57.83
N GLN A 332 7.84 -32.44 57.57
CA GLN A 332 9.09 -31.82 57.16
C GLN A 332 8.78 -31.01 55.92
N TYR A 333 8.79 -29.67 56.07
CA TYR A 333 8.71 -28.80 54.92
C TYR A 333 9.87 -29.11 54.01
N ASP A 334 9.56 -29.51 52.78
CA ASP A 334 10.57 -29.46 51.75
C ASP A 334 10.77 -27.96 51.43
N GLU A 335 11.75 -27.35 52.11
CA GLU A 335 12.11 -25.94 51.97
C GLU A 335 12.38 -25.63 50.49
N GLU A 336 12.86 -26.59 49.72
CA GLU A 336 13.10 -26.43 48.31
C GLU A 336 11.78 -26.36 47.50
N ALA A 337 10.78 -27.13 47.85
CA ALA A 337 9.46 -27.09 47.23
C ALA A 337 8.77 -25.75 47.53
N VAL A 338 8.83 -25.26 48.75
CA VAL A 338 8.27 -23.95 49.15
C VAL A 338 8.98 -22.82 48.41
N ARG A 339 10.31 -22.88 48.29
CA ARG A 339 11.08 -21.90 47.53
C ARG A 339 10.69 -21.90 46.05
N LYS A 340 10.57 -23.06 45.41
CA LYS A 340 10.14 -23.16 44.02
C LYS A 340 8.73 -22.64 43.80
N ILE A 341 7.80 -22.91 44.70
CA ILE A 341 6.44 -22.36 44.63
C ILE A 341 6.48 -20.82 44.73
N THR A 342 7.25 -20.28 45.66
CA THR A 342 7.39 -18.83 45.85
C THR A 342 8.00 -18.16 44.59
N GLU A 343 9.09 -18.74 44.07
CA GLU A 343 9.72 -18.26 42.83
C GLU A 343 8.76 -18.33 41.64
N THR A 344 7.96 -19.38 41.52
CA THR A 344 6.94 -19.54 40.49
C THR A 344 5.86 -18.46 40.59
N ILE A 345 5.41 -18.17 41.82
CA ILE A 345 4.42 -17.11 42.10
C ILE A 345 4.98 -15.74 41.72
N GLU A 346 6.23 -15.44 42.08
CA GLU A 346 6.88 -14.18 41.73
C GLU A 346 7.05 -14.00 40.21
N GLN A 347 7.46 -15.06 39.53
CA GLN A 347 7.56 -15.04 38.07
C GLN A 347 6.21 -14.82 37.42
N SER A 348 5.17 -15.52 37.89
CA SER A 348 3.82 -15.41 37.36
C SER A 348 3.26 -14.00 37.59
N ASN A 349 3.52 -13.38 38.71
CA ASN A 349 3.14 -11.98 38.99
C ASN A 349 3.83 -11.01 38.00
N LYS A 350 5.12 -11.20 37.73
CA LYS A 350 5.83 -10.39 36.73
C LYS A 350 5.23 -10.53 35.32
N TYR A 351 4.80 -11.75 34.94
CA TYR A 351 4.11 -11.97 33.67
C TYR A 351 2.74 -11.28 33.63
N ILE A 352 1.98 -11.37 34.72
CA ILE A 352 0.67 -10.72 34.82
C ILE A 352 0.80 -9.19 34.72
N ASP A 353 1.80 -8.62 35.37
CA ASP A 353 2.07 -7.18 35.30
C ASP A 353 2.52 -6.75 33.89
N SER A 354 3.33 -7.56 33.23
CA SER A 354 3.72 -7.34 31.85
C SER A 354 2.53 -7.38 30.89
N ILE A 355 1.65 -8.39 31.05
CA ILE A 355 0.41 -8.50 30.26
C ILE A 355 -0.50 -7.31 30.55
N GLY A 356 -0.65 -6.93 31.81
CA GLY A 356 -1.45 -5.76 32.22
C GLY A 356 -0.95 -4.45 31.61
N SER A 357 0.36 -4.27 31.57
CA SER A 357 0.99 -3.10 30.93
C SER A 357 0.76 -3.09 29.43
N THR A 358 0.92 -4.24 28.77
CA THR A 358 0.65 -4.39 27.34
C THR A 358 -0.82 -4.13 27.01
N LEU A 359 -1.74 -4.65 27.84
CA LEU A 359 -3.18 -4.39 27.69
C LEU A 359 -3.52 -2.93 27.86
N ALA A 360 -2.88 -2.23 28.81
CA ALA A 360 -3.13 -0.81 29.04
C ALA A 360 -2.71 0.04 27.83
N VAL A 361 -1.55 -0.24 27.26
CA VAL A 361 -1.07 0.41 26.02
C VAL A 361 -2.01 0.10 24.86
N THR A 362 -2.34 -1.17 24.65
CA THR A 362 -3.20 -1.59 23.54
C THR A 362 -4.61 -1.00 23.65
N ASN A 363 -5.18 -0.92 24.87
CA ASN A 363 -6.48 -0.29 25.09
C ASN A 363 -6.45 1.22 24.88
N LYS A 364 -5.33 1.90 25.18
CA LYS A 364 -5.14 3.32 24.89
C LYS A 364 -5.12 3.55 23.37
N ASP A 365 -4.35 2.74 22.64
CA ASP A 365 -4.27 2.79 21.20
C ASP A 365 -5.63 2.50 20.55
N LEU A 366 -6.36 1.49 21.05
CA LEU A 366 -7.69 1.15 20.59
C LEU A 366 -8.68 2.31 20.78
N LYS A 367 -8.62 2.99 21.93
CA LYS A 367 -9.49 4.15 22.21
C LYS A 367 -9.14 5.36 21.36
N ALA A 368 -7.87 5.61 21.10
CA ALA A 368 -7.42 6.64 20.20
C ALA A 368 -7.93 6.36 18.79
N PHE A 369 -7.83 5.13 18.38
CA PHE A 369 -8.30 4.59 17.11
C PHE A 369 -9.83 4.73 16.92
N GLU A 370 -10.61 4.33 17.94
CA GLU A 370 -12.07 4.42 17.92
C GLU A 370 -12.57 5.89 17.89
N LYS A 371 -11.74 6.83 18.36
CA LYS A 371 -12.06 8.26 18.35
C LYS A 371 -11.75 8.93 17.02
N GLY A 372 -11.06 8.24 16.08
CA GLY A 372 -10.67 8.84 14.81
C GLY A 372 -9.75 10.06 14.97
N THR A 373 -8.88 10.06 15.98
CA THR A 373 -8.00 11.20 16.27
C THR A 373 -6.77 11.27 15.36
N ASP A 374 -6.52 10.22 14.57
CA ASP A 374 -5.29 10.06 13.81
C ASP A 374 -5.54 10.28 12.31
N GLY A 375 -5.93 11.42 11.89
CA GLY A 375 -6.09 11.72 10.47
C GLY A 375 -6.32 13.20 10.21
N ASP A 376 -5.98 13.66 9.03
CA ASP A 376 -6.26 15.00 8.58
C ASP A 376 -7.78 15.17 8.35
N GLU A 377 -8.43 16.01 9.14
CA GLU A 377 -9.88 16.29 9.04
C GLU A 377 -10.31 16.73 7.63
N ARG A 378 -9.45 17.43 6.91
CA ARG A 378 -9.73 17.79 5.50
C ARG A 378 -9.74 16.54 4.61
N SER A 379 -8.82 15.62 4.82
CA SER A 379 -8.75 14.38 4.03
C SER A 379 -9.91 13.45 4.35
N LYS A 380 -10.37 13.42 5.60
CA LYS A 380 -11.59 12.71 6.00
C LYS A 380 -12.83 13.31 5.35
N SER A 381 -12.99 14.63 5.40
CA SER A 381 -14.08 15.34 4.73
C SER A 381 -14.06 15.08 3.20
N PHE A 382 -12.88 15.11 2.58
CA PHE A 382 -12.73 14.75 1.18
C PHE A 382 -13.19 13.31 0.87
N ALA A 383 -12.79 12.34 1.68
CA ALA A 383 -13.20 10.94 1.49
C ALA A 383 -14.71 10.75 1.69
N GLU A 384 -15.30 11.37 2.71
CA GLU A 384 -16.72 11.25 3.01
C GLU A 384 -17.62 12.04 2.05
N GLU A 385 -17.21 13.24 1.66
CA GLU A 385 -18.04 14.16 0.84
C GLU A 385 -17.84 13.94 -0.65
N VAL A 386 -16.64 13.58 -1.10
CA VAL A 386 -16.32 13.41 -2.52
C VAL A 386 -16.26 11.95 -2.91
N LEU A 387 -15.50 11.12 -2.21
CA LEU A 387 -15.35 9.70 -2.54
C LEU A 387 -16.44 8.81 -1.92
N LYS A 388 -17.22 9.34 -1.00
CA LYS A 388 -18.40 8.70 -0.39
C LYS A 388 -18.11 7.44 0.41
N PHE A 389 -16.93 7.38 1.01
CA PHE A 389 -16.57 6.29 1.92
C PHE A 389 -15.97 6.79 3.23
N ARG A 390 -15.98 5.89 4.22
CA ARG A 390 -15.26 5.98 5.48
C ARG A 390 -14.46 4.71 5.68
N TRP A 391 -13.32 4.84 6.33
CA TRP A 391 -12.53 3.69 6.73
C TRP A 391 -13.22 2.85 7.81
N MET A 392 -13.07 1.54 7.71
CA MET A 392 -13.61 0.58 8.68
C MET A 392 -12.51 -0.15 9.43
N THR A 393 -11.57 -0.72 8.71
CA THR A 393 -10.48 -1.54 9.27
C THR A 393 -9.37 -1.75 8.25
N HIS A 394 -8.18 -2.02 8.75
CA HIS A 394 -7.08 -2.64 8.00
C HIS A 394 -7.23 -4.16 7.94
N PHE A 395 -6.34 -4.81 7.18
CA PHE A 395 -6.27 -6.27 7.07
C PHE A 395 -7.64 -6.90 6.91
N ALA A 396 -8.47 -6.25 6.14
CA ALA A 396 -9.88 -6.62 6.01
C ALA A 396 -10.09 -7.99 5.37
N SER A 397 -9.06 -8.61 4.80
CA SER A 397 -9.07 -9.99 4.32
C SER A 397 -7.69 -10.63 4.48
N ALA A 398 -7.68 -11.84 5.01
CA ALA A 398 -6.50 -12.69 5.02
C ALA A 398 -6.48 -13.66 3.83
N ALA A 399 -7.66 -13.95 3.28
CA ALA A 399 -7.81 -14.90 2.18
C ALA A 399 -7.56 -14.30 0.80
N GLY A 400 -7.54 -12.96 0.68
CA GLY A 400 -7.37 -12.27 -0.58
C GLY A 400 -8.47 -12.54 -1.60
N LYS A 401 -9.70 -12.69 -1.14
CA LYS A 401 -10.85 -13.02 -1.99
C LYS A 401 -11.96 -12.01 -1.82
N VAL A 402 -12.49 -11.54 -2.93
CA VAL A 402 -13.63 -10.64 -2.97
C VAL A 402 -14.76 -11.22 -3.82
N LYS A 403 -15.97 -10.86 -3.48
CA LYS A 403 -17.17 -11.20 -4.24
C LYS A 403 -17.98 -9.95 -4.52
N LEU A 404 -18.63 -9.90 -5.66
CA LEU A 404 -19.54 -8.83 -6.02
C LEU A 404 -20.71 -8.79 -5.00
N ALA A 405 -21.03 -7.60 -4.51
CA ALA A 405 -22.18 -7.40 -3.67
C ALA A 405 -23.43 -7.13 -4.52
N GLN A 406 -24.61 -7.42 -3.97
CA GLN A 406 -25.86 -7.12 -4.65
C GLN A 406 -25.98 -5.60 -4.89
N ASN A 407 -26.20 -5.20 -6.14
CA ASN A 407 -26.43 -3.81 -6.47
C ASN A 407 -27.84 -3.36 -6.08
N PRO A 408 -27.99 -2.43 -5.12
CA PRO A 408 -29.31 -1.96 -4.70
C PRO A 408 -30.03 -1.10 -5.76
N LEU A 409 -29.30 -0.60 -6.75
CA LEU A 409 -29.84 0.27 -7.80
C LEU A 409 -30.25 -0.47 -9.08
N GLY A 410 -30.02 -1.78 -9.14
CA GLY A 410 -30.43 -2.63 -10.26
C GLY A 410 -29.84 -2.26 -11.62
N VAL A 411 -28.72 -1.52 -11.65
CA VAL A 411 -28.15 -0.96 -12.88
C VAL A 411 -26.68 -1.34 -13.02
N GLY A 412 -26.34 -2.01 -14.12
CA GLY A 412 -24.98 -1.96 -14.66
C GLY A 412 -23.96 -2.98 -14.15
N TYR A 413 -24.40 -4.06 -13.50
CA TYR A 413 -23.50 -5.17 -13.12
C TYR A 413 -23.79 -6.48 -13.86
N ASP A 414 -24.69 -6.46 -14.80
CA ASP A 414 -25.03 -7.69 -15.59
C ASP A 414 -23.85 -8.17 -16.41
N GLU A 415 -22.87 -7.29 -16.62
CA GLU A 415 -21.62 -7.58 -17.36
C GLU A 415 -20.47 -8.06 -16.47
N ILE A 416 -20.52 -7.84 -15.14
CA ILE A 416 -19.51 -8.36 -14.23
C ILE A 416 -19.90 -9.77 -13.83
N PRO A 417 -19.11 -10.80 -14.19
CA PRO A 417 -19.45 -12.17 -13.85
C PRO A 417 -19.63 -12.36 -12.35
N SER A 418 -20.70 -13.03 -11.97
CA SER A 418 -20.88 -13.44 -10.58
C SER A 418 -19.81 -14.46 -10.23
N GLY A 419 -19.01 -14.19 -9.20
CA GLY A 419 -17.93 -15.09 -8.82
C GLY A 419 -17.14 -14.56 -7.62
N VAL A 420 -16.12 -15.32 -7.27
CA VAL A 420 -15.11 -14.91 -6.30
C VAL A 420 -13.85 -14.56 -7.08
N TYR A 421 -13.39 -13.35 -6.89
CA TYR A 421 -12.16 -12.85 -7.47
C TYR A 421 -11.07 -12.97 -6.41
N SER A 422 -9.89 -13.45 -6.81
CA SER A 422 -8.76 -13.64 -5.92
C SER A 422 -7.67 -12.62 -6.25
N PHE A 423 -7.17 -11.91 -5.24
CA PHE A 423 -6.01 -11.07 -5.37
C PHE A 423 -4.81 -11.67 -4.63
N ASN A 424 -3.63 -11.29 -5.03
CA ASN A 424 -2.40 -11.87 -4.55
C ASN A 424 -2.10 -11.49 -3.09
N THR A 425 -2.02 -12.48 -2.21
CA THR A 425 -1.65 -12.29 -0.78
C THR A 425 -0.25 -12.79 -0.44
N LYS A 426 0.47 -13.35 -1.42
CA LYS A 426 1.83 -13.88 -1.23
C LYS A 426 2.76 -13.28 -2.26
N PRO A 427 3.97 -12.87 -1.86
CA PRO A 427 4.92 -12.31 -2.80
C PRO A 427 5.27 -13.31 -3.90
N ASN A 428 5.30 -12.82 -5.13
CA ASN A 428 5.79 -13.57 -6.29
C ASN A 428 6.46 -12.61 -7.28
N SER A 429 7.07 -13.14 -8.33
CA SER A 429 7.81 -12.35 -9.31
C SER A 429 6.93 -11.55 -10.29
N LYS A 430 5.61 -11.72 -10.25
CA LYS A 430 4.69 -11.12 -11.23
C LYS A 430 3.93 -9.92 -10.67
N VAL A 431 3.63 -9.97 -9.37
CA VAL A 431 2.87 -8.92 -8.69
C VAL A 431 3.15 -8.95 -7.18
N TYR A 432 3.12 -7.80 -6.56
CA TYR A 432 3.31 -7.65 -5.11
C TYR A 432 2.18 -8.30 -4.31
N ALA A 433 2.47 -8.62 -3.05
CA ALA A 433 1.46 -9.13 -2.13
C ALA A 433 0.62 -7.98 -1.54
N VAL A 434 -0.66 -8.24 -1.38
CA VAL A 434 -1.60 -7.38 -0.66
C VAL A 434 -1.79 -7.97 0.73
N GLU A 435 -1.03 -7.51 1.69
CA GLU A 435 -1.09 -7.99 3.09
C GLU A 435 -2.13 -7.26 3.92
N SER A 436 -2.47 -6.02 3.56
CA SER A 436 -3.36 -5.17 4.36
C SER A 436 -4.38 -4.43 3.50
N PRO A 437 -5.35 -5.15 2.92
CA PRO A 437 -6.44 -4.50 2.20
C PRO A 437 -7.37 -3.75 3.15
N ASP A 438 -7.91 -2.61 2.71
CA ASP A 438 -8.81 -1.77 3.48
C ASP A 438 -10.26 -2.26 3.46
N GLY A 439 -10.91 -2.19 4.62
CA GLY A 439 -12.37 -2.27 4.75
C GLY A 439 -12.98 -0.87 4.68
N LEU A 440 -14.00 -0.71 3.83
CA LEU A 440 -14.66 0.57 3.57
C LEU A 440 -16.12 0.55 4.02
N VAL A 441 -16.66 1.72 4.36
CA VAL A 441 -18.08 1.90 4.68
C VAL A 441 -18.65 2.97 3.74
N PRO A 442 -19.75 2.71 3.03
CA PRO A 442 -20.39 3.74 2.21
C PRO A 442 -20.96 4.88 3.06
N VAL A 443 -20.85 6.11 2.58
CA VAL A 443 -21.32 7.33 3.25
C VAL A 443 -22.29 8.10 2.37
N GLY A 444 -23.43 8.43 2.93
CA GLY A 444 -24.47 9.23 2.29
C GLY A 444 -25.39 8.45 1.35
N PRO A 445 -26.41 9.11 0.81
CA PRO A 445 -27.34 8.51 -0.13
C PRO A 445 -26.63 8.18 -1.45
N ASN A 446 -27.14 7.19 -2.16
CA ASN A 446 -26.62 6.73 -3.45
C ASN A 446 -25.18 6.17 -3.40
N ALA A 447 -24.65 5.89 -2.21
CA ALA A 447 -23.41 5.15 -1.99
C ALA A 447 -23.75 3.74 -1.46
N TRP A 448 -23.05 2.72 -1.98
CA TRP A 448 -23.28 1.33 -1.55
C TRP A 448 -21.99 0.51 -1.64
N THR A 449 -21.98 -0.63 -0.94
CA THR A 449 -20.92 -1.61 -1.05
C THR A 449 -20.99 -2.31 -2.40
N VAL A 450 -19.93 -2.25 -3.20
CA VAL A 450 -19.83 -2.90 -4.51
C VAL A 450 -19.17 -4.27 -4.44
N PHE A 451 -18.18 -4.44 -3.60
CA PHE A 451 -17.51 -5.71 -3.33
C PHE A 451 -17.46 -5.99 -1.82
N ARG A 452 -17.41 -7.27 -1.47
CA ARG A 452 -17.22 -7.74 -0.10
C ARG A 452 -16.09 -8.76 -0.05
N TYR A 453 -15.29 -8.71 1.00
CA TYR A 453 -14.35 -9.78 1.27
C TYR A 453 -15.10 -11.08 1.57
N ALA A 454 -14.65 -12.17 0.94
CA ALA A 454 -15.40 -13.43 0.98
C ALA A 454 -15.30 -14.14 2.33
N ASP A 455 -14.21 -13.92 3.06
CA ASP A 455 -13.90 -14.56 4.35
C ASP A 455 -14.69 -13.98 5.54
N ASN A 456 -15.08 -12.71 5.50
CA ASN A 456 -15.70 -12.06 6.65
C ASN A 456 -16.86 -11.12 6.30
N ASN A 457 -17.15 -10.98 5.02
CA ASN A 457 -18.24 -10.14 4.50
C ASN A 457 -18.05 -8.62 4.73
N ILE A 458 -16.86 -8.16 5.14
CA ILE A 458 -16.51 -6.74 5.22
C ILE A 458 -16.59 -6.13 3.82
N SER A 459 -17.02 -4.87 3.72
CA SER A 459 -17.08 -4.16 2.46
C SER A 459 -15.65 -3.91 1.93
N ALA A 460 -15.37 -4.42 0.74
CA ALA A 460 -14.10 -4.31 0.05
C ALA A 460 -14.07 -3.15 -0.96
N GLY A 461 -15.20 -2.50 -1.19
CA GLY A 461 -15.29 -1.39 -2.10
C GLY A 461 -16.63 -0.68 -2.00
N VAL A 462 -16.59 0.61 -2.29
CA VAL A 462 -17.75 1.51 -2.27
C VAL A 462 -17.94 2.10 -3.65
N ALA A 463 -19.18 2.04 -4.14
CA ALA A 463 -19.59 2.75 -5.35
C ALA A 463 -20.57 3.86 -4.97
N TYR A 464 -20.53 4.94 -5.74
CA TYR A 464 -21.46 6.07 -5.67
C TYR A 464 -21.97 6.44 -7.06
N LYS A 465 -23.25 6.67 -7.16
CA LYS A 465 -23.92 7.17 -8.38
C LYS A 465 -24.81 8.34 -8.03
N GLY A 466 -24.26 9.53 -8.12
CA GLY A 466 -25.00 10.79 -8.04
C GLY A 466 -25.57 11.22 -9.38
N ASP A 467 -26.33 12.31 -9.36
CA ASP A 467 -26.78 12.98 -10.57
C ASP A 467 -25.63 13.72 -11.28
N ASP A 468 -24.63 14.12 -10.50
CA ASP A 468 -23.49 14.93 -10.90
C ASP A 468 -22.26 14.10 -11.32
N TYR A 469 -21.88 13.07 -10.56
CA TYR A 469 -20.71 12.25 -10.88
C TYR A 469 -20.88 10.79 -10.42
N ARG A 470 -19.91 9.96 -10.78
CA ARG A 470 -19.83 8.56 -10.36
C ARG A 470 -18.43 8.24 -9.84
N CYS A 471 -18.36 7.48 -8.77
CA CYS A 471 -17.09 7.08 -8.17
C CYS A 471 -17.17 5.63 -7.68
N VAL A 472 -16.10 4.89 -7.91
CA VAL A 472 -15.87 3.56 -7.32
C VAL A 472 -14.52 3.59 -6.64
N THR A 473 -14.47 3.22 -5.35
CA THR A 473 -13.23 3.09 -4.60
C THR A 473 -13.14 1.66 -4.05
N LEU A 474 -12.04 0.98 -4.37
CA LEU A 474 -11.74 -0.38 -3.93
C LEU A 474 -10.62 -0.35 -2.90
N GLY A 475 -10.81 -1.06 -1.78
CA GLY A 475 -9.82 -1.24 -0.72
C GLY A 475 -8.76 -2.29 -1.03
N PHE A 476 -8.66 -2.72 -2.28
CA PHE A 476 -7.64 -3.64 -2.80
C PHE A 476 -7.23 -3.22 -4.21
N PRO A 477 -5.98 -3.48 -4.62
CA PRO A 477 -5.49 -3.15 -5.96
C PRO A 477 -5.99 -4.14 -7.02
N ILE A 478 -6.53 -3.63 -8.11
CA ILE A 478 -7.06 -4.45 -9.22
C ILE A 478 -5.93 -5.21 -9.93
N GLU A 479 -4.78 -4.60 -10.12
CA GLU A 479 -3.62 -5.19 -10.78
C GLU A 479 -3.05 -6.42 -10.07
N THR A 480 -3.53 -6.71 -8.86
CA THR A 480 -3.13 -7.89 -8.08
C THR A 480 -4.08 -9.07 -8.21
N LEU A 481 -5.16 -8.94 -8.98
CA LEU A 481 -6.03 -10.04 -9.32
C LEU A 481 -5.25 -11.14 -10.05
N GLU A 482 -5.56 -12.40 -9.74
CA GLU A 482 -4.70 -13.54 -10.11
C GLU A 482 -4.69 -13.85 -11.61
N THR A 483 -5.74 -13.49 -12.32
CA THR A 483 -5.82 -13.72 -13.78
C THR A 483 -6.19 -12.44 -14.52
N GLU A 484 -5.71 -12.32 -15.75
CA GLU A 484 -6.09 -11.21 -16.64
C GLU A 484 -7.61 -11.16 -16.88
N GLU A 485 -8.26 -12.31 -16.92
CA GLU A 485 -9.74 -12.41 -17.07
C GLU A 485 -10.50 -11.81 -15.88
N GLN A 486 -9.89 -11.78 -14.70
CA GLN A 486 -10.49 -11.15 -13.51
C GLN A 486 -10.27 -9.64 -13.48
N ILE A 487 -9.25 -9.15 -14.17
CA ILE A 487 -8.98 -7.71 -14.30
C ILE A 487 -9.91 -7.12 -15.38
N ASP A 488 -10.12 -7.87 -16.46
CA ASP A 488 -11.05 -7.52 -17.54
C ASP A 488 -12.50 -7.45 -17.07
#